data_5f1344348cca8c6c49b257aa5d3bd057
#
_entry.id   5f1344348cca8c6c49b257aa5d3bd057
#
_cell.length_a   1.000
_cell.length_b   1.000
_cell.length_c   1.000
_cell.angle_alpha   90.00
_cell.angle_beta   90.00
_cell.angle_gamma   90.00
#
_symmetry.space_group_name_H-M   'P 1'
#
loop_
_entity.id
_entity.type
_entity.pdbx_description
1 polymer ?
#
loop_
_entity_poly.entity_id
_entity_poly.type
_entity_poly.pdbx_seq_one_letter_code
_entity_poly.pdbx_strand_id
1 'polypeptide(L)'
;MAATSFYQHSPGLKLKHVLFALAPPNPRLRVSAVSTPPKARFVARRTESVPVPQLQRPLSEYMSLPASQYSVLDAERIERVDDNTFRCYVYRFKFFAFEVCPVLLVKVEEQPNGCCIKLLSCKLDGSPIVVAQNDKFDAYMVNQISCGSNDSSSSLQQLSSDTVIEVSIEIPFAFRAIPVQAIESSGTQVLEQILKIMLPRFLAQVIYPFKLPSEEREK
;
A
#
# COMPACT_ATOMS: atom_id res chain seq x y z
N MET A 1 85.01 60.76 -32.83
CA MET A 1 84.17 61.70 -33.56
C MET A 1 82.76 61.54 -33.02
N ALA A 2 82.35 62.42 -32.12
CA ALA A 2 81.45 63.54 -32.31
C ALA A 2 80.14 63.06 -32.88
N ALA A 3 79.12 63.28 -32.31
CA ALA A 3 78.25 64.24 -31.66
C ALA A 3 76.79 63.67 -31.86
N THR A 4 75.77 64.03 -31.30
CA THR A 4 75.25 65.15 -30.54
C THR A 4 73.85 64.79 -30.11
N SER A 5 73.60 65.13 -28.89
CA SER A 5 72.29 65.39 -28.23
C SER A 5 71.16 65.90 -29.12
N PHE A 6 69.91 65.48 -28.79
CA PHE A 6 68.83 66.45 -28.66
C PHE A 6 67.73 65.92 -27.67
N TYR A 7 67.52 66.78 -26.69
CA TYR A 7 66.41 66.75 -25.72
C TYR A 7 65.09 67.08 -26.44
N GLN A 8 64.03 66.41 -26.09
CA GLN A 8 62.73 67.06 -26.10
C GLN A 8 61.80 66.48 -25.00
N HIS A 9 61.44 67.38 -24.13
CA HIS A 9 60.43 67.27 -23.11
C HIS A 9 59.00 67.05 -23.71
N SER A 10 58.17 66.20 -23.09
CA SER A 10 56.72 66.38 -23.02
C SER A 10 56.09 65.56 -21.94
N PRO A 11 54.86 65.92 -21.46
CA PRO A 11 54.57 65.93 -20.05
C PRO A 11 53.75 64.68 -19.59
N GLY A 12 53.79 64.51 -18.31
CA GLY A 12 53.21 63.38 -17.57
C GLY A 12 51.78 63.05 -17.80
N LEU A 13 51.51 61.79 -17.97
CA LEU A 13 50.22 61.17 -17.71
C LEU A 13 50.35 60.31 -16.44
N LYS A 14 49.70 60.79 -15.40
CA LYS A 14 49.53 60.01 -14.15
C LYS A 14 48.59 58.85 -14.44
N LEU A 15 49.16 57.66 -14.56
CA LEU A 15 48.39 56.42 -14.60
C LEU A 15 47.91 56.08 -13.17
N LYS A 16 46.64 56.34 -12.90
CA LYS A 16 46.02 55.92 -11.67
C LYS A 16 45.96 54.39 -11.70
N HIS A 17 46.67 53.74 -10.77
CA HIS A 17 46.50 52.33 -10.48
C HIS A 17 45.06 52.10 -9.99
N VAL A 18 44.21 51.55 -10.87
CA VAL A 18 42.93 50.98 -10.47
C VAL A 18 43.24 49.59 -9.92
N LEU A 19 43.32 49.50 -8.58
CA LEU A 19 43.27 48.23 -7.88
C LEU A 19 41.90 47.62 -8.12
N PHE A 20 41.81 46.64 -9.03
CA PHE A 20 40.67 45.72 -9.05
C PHE A 20 40.77 44.86 -7.80
N ALA A 21 39.98 45.21 -6.80
CA ALA A 21 39.70 44.33 -5.68
C ALA A 21 38.96 43.12 -6.26
N LEU A 22 39.62 41.95 -6.34
CA LEU A 22 39.00 40.67 -6.54
C LEU A 22 38.06 40.41 -5.34
N ALA A 23 36.79 40.59 -5.54
CA ALA A 23 35.76 40.12 -4.60
C ALA A 23 35.91 38.58 -4.44
N PRO A 24 35.88 38.04 -3.21
CA PRO A 24 35.95 36.61 -3.01
C PRO A 24 34.75 35.96 -3.71
N PRO A 25 34.90 34.77 -4.31
CA PRO A 25 33.78 34.08 -4.91
C PRO A 25 32.75 33.79 -3.81
N ASN A 26 31.53 34.31 -4.00
CA ASN A 26 30.40 33.98 -3.15
C ASN A 26 30.35 32.47 -2.97
N PRO A 27 30.31 31.95 -1.73
CA PRO A 27 30.03 30.56 -1.51
C PRO A 27 28.57 30.34 -2.04
N ARG A 28 28.47 29.78 -3.24
CA ARG A 28 27.21 29.26 -3.73
C ARG A 28 26.76 28.24 -2.69
N LEU A 29 25.84 28.62 -1.83
CA LEU A 29 25.04 27.70 -1.03
C LEU A 29 24.45 26.70 -2.01
N ARG A 30 25.08 25.54 -2.14
CA ARG A 30 24.44 24.36 -2.70
C ARG A 30 23.35 24.00 -1.70
N VAL A 31 22.19 24.56 -1.88
CA VAL A 31 20.97 24.00 -1.33
C VAL A 31 20.85 22.67 -2.03
N SER A 32 21.39 21.62 -1.40
CA SER A 32 21.03 20.24 -1.74
C SER A 32 19.55 20.16 -1.42
N ALA A 33 18.70 20.35 -2.43
CA ALA A 33 17.33 19.95 -2.34
C ALA A 33 17.38 18.47 -1.97
N VAL A 34 17.00 18.15 -0.75
CA VAL A 34 16.75 16.77 -0.34
C VAL A 34 15.55 16.35 -1.18
N SER A 35 15.84 15.79 -2.37
CA SER A 35 14.81 15.25 -3.21
C SER A 35 14.22 14.05 -2.48
N THR A 36 13.02 14.20 -1.96
CA THR A 36 12.24 13.09 -1.44
C THR A 36 12.21 11.99 -2.52
N PRO A 37 12.53 10.74 -2.19
CA PRO A 37 12.50 9.67 -3.16
C PRO A 37 11.10 9.58 -3.78
N PRO A 38 11.00 9.34 -5.09
CA PRO A 38 9.71 9.23 -5.75
C PRO A 38 8.91 8.07 -5.15
N LYS A 39 7.61 8.30 -4.93
CA LYS A 39 6.66 7.30 -4.42
C LYS A 39 5.73 6.87 -5.55
N ALA A 40 5.29 5.62 -5.51
CA ALA A 40 4.23 5.08 -6.32
C ALA A 40 3.06 4.68 -5.43
N ARG A 41 1.82 4.92 -5.90
CA ARG A 41 0.58 4.61 -5.17
C ARG A 41 -0.28 3.66 -5.99
N PHE A 42 -0.70 2.56 -5.37
CA PHE A 42 -1.59 1.55 -5.95
C PHE A 42 -2.90 1.58 -5.21
N VAL A 43 -4.01 1.58 -5.92
CA VAL A 43 -5.35 1.55 -5.31
C VAL A 43 -6.20 0.55 -6.07
N ALA A 44 -6.80 -0.39 -5.35
CA ALA A 44 -7.79 -1.29 -5.90
C ALA A 44 -9.02 -1.32 -5.00
N ARG A 45 -10.19 -1.38 -5.63
CA ARG A 45 -11.47 -1.57 -4.96
C ARG A 45 -12.27 -2.63 -5.66
N ARG A 46 -12.90 -3.52 -4.88
CA ARG A 46 -13.77 -4.54 -5.41
C ARG A 46 -14.90 -4.85 -4.44
N THR A 47 -16.10 -4.92 -4.98
CA THR A 47 -17.27 -5.47 -4.30
C THR A 47 -17.54 -6.85 -4.87
N GLU A 48 -17.76 -7.84 -3.99
CA GLU A 48 -18.14 -9.20 -4.32
C GLU A 48 -19.38 -9.57 -3.50
N SER A 49 -20.32 -10.32 -4.10
CA SER A 49 -21.55 -10.70 -3.42
C SER A 49 -21.94 -12.12 -3.79
N VAL A 50 -22.42 -12.87 -2.80
CA VAL A 50 -22.88 -14.24 -2.99
C VAL A 50 -24.28 -14.42 -2.40
N PRO A 51 -25.19 -15.12 -3.10
CA PRO A 51 -26.49 -15.51 -2.56
C PRO A 51 -26.31 -16.63 -1.53
N VAL A 52 -26.96 -16.49 -0.40
CA VAL A 52 -26.96 -17.47 0.69
C VAL A 52 -28.39 -17.91 0.94
N PRO A 53 -28.72 -19.23 0.82
CA PRO A 53 -30.03 -19.72 1.18
C PRO A 53 -30.38 -19.42 2.64
N GLN A 54 -31.60 -19.03 2.89
CA GLN A 54 -32.09 -18.88 4.25
C GLN A 54 -32.16 -20.26 4.92
N LEU A 55 -31.41 -20.40 6.02
CA LEU A 55 -31.42 -21.59 6.87
C LEU A 55 -32.28 -21.33 8.11
N GLN A 56 -32.34 -22.30 9.03
CA GLN A 56 -33.08 -22.16 10.31
C GLN A 56 -32.58 -20.96 11.12
N ARG A 57 -31.29 -20.64 11.03
CA ARG A 57 -30.66 -19.46 11.64
C ARG A 57 -30.51 -18.36 10.58
N PRO A 58 -30.93 -17.12 10.84
CA PRO A 58 -30.69 -15.99 9.93
C PRO A 58 -29.22 -15.72 9.73
N LEU A 59 -28.81 -15.33 8.52
CA LEU A 59 -27.42 -14.96 8.22
C LEU A 59 -26.93 -13.76 9.07
N SER A 60 -27.83 -12.80 9.36
CA SER A 60 -27.52 -11.65 10.22
C SER A 60 -27.15 -12.08 11.64
N GLU A 61 -27.82 -13.09 12.19
CA GLU A 61 -27.51 -13.64 13.51
C GLU A 61 -26.14 -14.35 13.51
N TYR A 62 -25.83 -15.10 12.44
CA TYR A 62 -24.51 -15.72 12.25
C TYR A 62 -23.41 -14.67 12.14
N MET A 63 -23.62 -13.60 11.39
CA MET A 63 -22.64 -12.52 11.22
C MET A 63 -22.49 -11.64 12.48
N SER A 64 -23.37 -11.76 13.46
CA SER A 64 -23.24 -11.13 14.78
C SER A 64 -22.44 -11.97 15.79
N LEU A 65 -21.96 -13.17 15.39
CA LEU A 65 -21.09 -13.98 16.22
C LEU A 65 -19.68 -13.35 16.32
N PRO A 66 -18.93 -13.69 17.39
CA PRO A 66 -17.54 -13.27 17.50
C PRO A 66 -16.72 -13.64 16.27
N ALA A 67 -15.83 -12.76 15.87
CA ALA A 67 -14.96 -12.92 14.68
C ALA A 67 -14.16 -14.24 14.68
N SER A 68 -13.97 -14.85 15.86
CA SER A 68 -13.30 -16.14 16.02
C SER A 68 -14.08 -17.32 15.41
N GLN A 69 -15.35 -17.15 15.10
CA GLN A 69 -16.23 -18.21 14.58
C GLN A 69 -16.33 -18.25 13.05
N TYR A 70 -15.71 -17.31 12.34
CA TYR A 70 -15.66 -17.29 10.88
C TYR A 70 -14.29 -16.83 10.38
N SER A 71 -14.01 -17.06 9.10
CA SER A 71 -12.77 -16.59 8.49
C SER A 71 -12.73 -15.07 8.39
N VAL A 72 -11.56 -14.48 8.64
CA VAL A 72 -11.36 -13.02 8.56
C VAL A 72 -10.62 -12.59 7.29
N LEU A 73 -9.99 -13.54 6.60
CA LEU A 73 -9.27 -13.30 5.35
C LEU A 73 -9.01 -14.64 4.63
N ASP A 74 -8.95 -14.63 3.28
CA ASP A 74 -8.37 -15.75 2.53
C ASP A 74 -6.84 -15.67 2.61
N ALA A 75 -6.24 -16.51 3.46
CA ALA A 75 -4.81 -16.52 3.76
C ALA A 75 -4.29 -17.95 3.90
N GLU A 76 -2.99 -18.12 3.71
CA GLU A 76 -2.31 -19.42 3.87
C GLU A 76 -2.36 -19.88 5.34
N ARG A 77 -2.24 -18.93 6.27
CA ARG A 77 -2.30 -19.18 7.72
C ARG A 77 -2.87 -17.96 8.43
N ILE A 78 -3.71 -18.21 9.42
CA ILE A 78 -4.29 -17.18 10.29
C ILE A 78 -3.95 -17.55 11.74
N GLU A 79 -3.39 -16.61 12.49
CA GLU A 79 -3.09 -16.72 13.92
C GLU A 79 -3.94 -15.69 14.67
N ARG A 80 -4.68 -16.14 15.68
CA ARG A 80 -5.39 -15.23 16.58
C ARG A 80 -4.40 -14.58 17.54
N VAL A 81 -4.39 -13.25 17.59
CA VAL A 81 -3.55 -12.46 18.51
C VAL A 81 -4.33 -12.08 19.75
N ASP A 82 -5.57 -11.64 19.59
CA ASP A 82 -6.56 -11.38 20.63
C ASP A 82 -7.97 -11.69 20.13
N ASP A 83 -9.00 -11.25 20.86
CA ASP A 83 -10.39 -11.59 20.53
C ASP A 83 -10.84 -11.10 19.16
N ASN A 84 -10.31 -9.95 18.73
CA ASN A 84 -10.72 -9.30 17.47
C ASN A 84 -9.53 -9.00 16.56
N THR A 85 -8.31 -9.43 16.89
CA THR A 85 -7.09 -9.15 16.11
C THR A 85 -6.46 -10.45 15.63
N PHE A 86 -6.13 -10.49 14.35
CA PHE A 86 -5.62 -11.68 13.68
C PHE A 86 -4.37 -11.33 12.86
N ARG A 87 -3.38 -12.22 12.91
CA ARG A 87 -2.22 -12.17 12.02
C ARG A 87 -2.45 -13.12 10.87
N CYS A 88 -2.47 -12.58 9.65
CA CYS A 88 -2.77 -13.31 8.44
C CYS A 88 -1.53 -13.36 7.54
N TYR A 89 -1.08 -14.56 7.21
CA TYR A 89 0.01 -14.81 6.27
C TYR A 89 -0.60 -15.03 4.89
N VAL A 90 -0.51 -13.99 4.04
CA VAL A 90 -1.11 -14.02 2.70
C VAL A 90 -0.32 -14.94 1.78
N TYR A 91 -1.02 -15.55 0.83
CA TYR A 91 -0.38 -16.36 -0.20
C TYR A 91 0.70 -15.57 -0.95
N ARG A 92 1.80 -16.23 -1.20
CA ARG A 92 2.94 -15.71 -1.93
C ARG A 92 2.54 -15.35 -3.37
N PHE A 93 2.95 -14.19 -3.85
CA PHE A 93 2.75 -13.78 -5.23
C PHE A 93 4.00 -13.10 -5.79
N LYS A 94 4.04 -12.92 -7.11
CA LYS A 94 5.13 -12.22 -7.79
C LYS A 94 4.69 -10.81 -8.17
N PHE A 95 5.54 -9.85 -7.86
CA PHE A 95 5.46 -8.50 -8.37
C PHE A 95 6.73 -8.19 -9.16
N PHE A 96 6.60 -8.00 -10.48
CA PHE A 96 7.72 -8.08 -11.43
C PHE A 96 8.48 -9.40 -11.27
N ALA A 97 9.80 -9.34 -11.01
CA ALA A 97 10.66 -10.51 -10.79
C ALA A 97 10.79 -10.91 -9.31
N PHE A 98 10.11 -10.20 -8.40
CA PHE A 98 10.28 -10.36 -6.96
C PHE A 98 9.11 -11.12 -6.34
N GLU A 99 9.47 -11.95 -5.38
CA GLU A 99 8.51 -12.68 -4.57
C GLU A 99 8.10 -11.83 -3.38
N VAL A 100 6.80 -11.73 -3.15
CA VAL A 100 6.17 -10.94 -2.09
C VAL A 100 5.26 -11.84 -1.26
N CYS A 101 5.46 -11.82 0.05
CA CYS A 101 4.67 -12.55 1.03
C CYS A 101 4.18 -11.55 2.10
N PRO A 102 3.00 -10.96 1.95
CA PRO A 102 2.49 -10.03 2.96
C PRO A 102 2.09 -10.76 4.24
N VAL A 103 2.43 -10.18 5.38
CA VAL A 103 1.95 -10.57 6.71
C VAL A 103 1.14 -9.42 7.25
N LEU A 104 -0.17 -9.61 7.35
CA LEU A 104 -1.13 -8.59 7.75
C LEU A 104 -1.52 -8.77 9.20
N LEU A 105 -1.56 -7.70 9.97
CA LEU A 105 -2.24 -7.65 11.24
C LEU A 105 -3.57 -6.93 11.02
N VAL A 106 -4.68 -7.62 11.20
CA VAL A 106 -6.02 -7.10 10.96
C VAL A 106 -6.86 -7.11 12.23
N LYS A 107 -7.75 -6.12 12.34
CA LYS A 107 -8.75 -6.04 13.40
C LYS A 107 -10.14 -6.17 12.81
N VAL A 108 -10.97 -6.97 13.45
CA VAL A 108 -12.39 -7.12 13.11
C VAL A 108 -13.23 -6.26 14.07
N GLU A 109 -14.05 -5.40 13.52
CA GLU A 109 -15.02 -4.60 14.27
C GLU A 109 -16.42 -5.12 13.93
N GLU A 110 -17.12 -5.65 14.94
CA GLU A 110 -18.46 -6.16 14.81
C GLU A 110 -19.45 -5.04 14.46
N GLN A 111 -20.43 -5.34 13.64
CA GLN A 111 -21.50 -4.43 13.21
C GLN A 111 -22.83 -5.16 13.21
N PRO A 112 -23.98 -4.46 13.32
CA PRO A 112 -25.30 -5.09 13.47
C PRO A 112 -25.67 -6.09 12.37
N ASN A 113 -25.17 -5.90 11.14
CA ASN A 113 -25.45 -6.76 9.99
C ASN A 113 -24.18 -7.27 9.31
N GLY A 114 -23.09 -7.45 10.07
CA GLY A 114 -21.82 -7.88 9.50
C GLY A 114 -20.62 -7.45 10.32
N CYS A 115 -19.52 -7.16 9.64
CA CYS A 115 -18.31 -6.69 10.31
C CYS A 115 -17.47 -5.82 9.38
N CYS A 116 -16.55 -5.07 9.98
CA CYS A 116 -15.55 -4.30 9.27
C CYS A 116 -14.16 -4.83 9.63
N ILE A 117 -13.40 -5.27 8.63
CA ILE A 117 -12.02 -5.76 8.81
C ILE A 117 -11.07 -4.64 8.38
N LYS A 118 -10.23 -4.19 9.31
CA LYS A 118 -9.27 -3.10 9.09
C LYS A 118 -7.84 -3.59 9.23
N LEU A 119 -6.98 -3.16 8.34
CA LEU A 119 -5.54 -3.38 8.45
C LEU A 119 -4.96 -2.48 9.56
N LEU A 120 -4.28 -3.09 10.54
CA LEU A 120 -3.52 -2.38 11.56
C LEU A 120 -2.06 -2.20 11.17
N SER A 121 -1.47 -3.22 10.55
CA SER A 121 -0.11 -3.17 10.03
C SER A 121 0.10 -4.22 8.95
N CYS A 122 1.05 -3.95 8.06
CA CYS A 122 1.51 -4.88 7.05
C CYS A 122 3.03 -4.99 7.11
N LYS A 123 3.55 -6.21 7.04
CA LYS A 123 4.97 -6.48 6.81
C LYS A 123 5.12 -7.29 5.53
N LEU A 124 6.16 -6.99 4.79
CA LEU A 124 6.49 -7.73 3.57
C LEU A 124 7.61 -8.71 3.88
N ASP A 125 7.40 -9.95 3.51
CA ASP A 125 8.39 -11.02 3.51
C ASP A 125 8.64 -11.48 2.06
N GLY A 126 9.64 -12.33 1.84
CA GLY A 126 10.00 -12.83 0.51
C GLY A 126 11.39 -12.43 0.05
N SER A 127 11.52 -11.88 -1.15
CA SER A 127 12.81 -11.47 -1.71
C SER A 127 13.50 -10.38 -0.87
N PRO A 128 14.84 -10.39 -0.71
CA PRO A 128 15.56 -9.40 0.13
C PRO A 128 15.26 -7.94 -0.22
N ILE A 129 15.07 -7.62 -1.50
CA ILE A 129 14.70 -6.29 -1.96
C ILE A 129 13.30 -5.88 -1.48
N VAL A 130 12.38 -6.84 -1.33
CA VAL A 130 11.02 -6.63 -0.82
C VAL A 130 11.06 -6.38 0.68
N VAL A 131 11.80 -7.21 1.42
CA VAL A 131 11.99 -7.04 2.88
C VAL A 131 12.61 -5.69 3.22
N ALA A 132 13.56 -5.22 2.41
CA ALA A 132 14.20 -3.91 2.57
C ALA A 132 13.25 -2.72 2.35
N GLN A 133 12.01 -2.96 1.89
CA GLN A 133 11.00 -1.91 1.72
C GLN A 133 10.09 -1.73 2.95
N ASN A 134 10.20 -2.58 3.98
CA ASN A 134 9.30 -2.54 5.15
C ASN A 134 9.20 -1.18 5.84
N ASP A 135 10.27 -0.36 5.82
CA ASP A 135 10.28 0.98 6.38
C ASP A 135 9.94 2.09 5.36
N LYS A 136 9.60 1.70 4.12
CA LYS A 136 9.46 2.60 2.97
C LYS A 136 8.13 2.44 2.25
N PHE A 137 7.21 1.70 2.83
CA PHE A 137 5.87 1.57 2.29
C PHE A 137 4.83 1.75 3.39
N ASP A 138 3.65 2.18 2.96
CA ASP A 138 2.45 2.25 3.76
C ASP A 138 1.37 1.42 3.08
N ALA A 139 0.56 0.72 3.86
CA ALA A 139 -0.58 -0.03 3.37
C ALA A 139 -1.83 0.31 4.18
N TYR A 140 -2.93 0.46 3.48
CA TYR A 140 -4.26 0.64 4.04
C TYR A 140 -5.20 -0.41 3.43
N MET A 141 -6.03 -1.04 4.25
CA MET A 141 -7.07 -1.94 3.79
C MET A 141 -8.27 -1.84 4.71
N VAL A 142 -9.44 -1.76 4.10
CA VAL A 142 -10.73 -1.95 4.77
C VAL A 142 -11.56 -2.90 3.92
N ASN A 143 -12.15 -3.89 4.57
CA ASN A 143 -13.15 -4.78 4.00
C ASN A 143 -14.43 -4.69 4.82
N GLN A 144 -15.47 -4.15 4.22
CA GLN A 144 -16.80 -4.04 4.80
C GLN A 144 -17.63 -5.25 4.39
N ILE A 145 -17.99 -6.09 5.34
CA ILE A 145 -18.86 -7.25 5.12
C ILE A 145 -20.24 -6.90 5.62
N SER A 146 -21.24 -7.15 4.81
CA SER A 146 -22.64 -6.90 5.15
C SER A 146 -23.55 -8.01 4.65
N CYS A 147 -24.56 -8.34 5.43
CA CYS A 147 -25.66 -9.18 5.00
C CYS A 147 -26.91 -8.33 4.77
N GLY A 148 -27.58 -8.55 3.64
CA GLY A 148 -28.82 -7.88 3.26
C GLY A 148 -29.85 -8.88 2.79
N SER A 149 -31.13 -8.51 2.93
CA SER A 149 -32.24 -9.22 2.27
C SER A 149 -32.55 -8.50 0.97
N ASN A 150 -32.58 -9.23 -0.14
CA ASN A 150 -32.92 -8.62 -1.43
C ASN A 150 -34.40 -8.25 -1.56
N ASP A 151 -35.30 -8.81 -0.72
CA ASP A 151 -36.70 -8.46 -0.56
C ASP A 151 -37.30 -9.29 0.58
N SER A 152 -38.35 -8.76 1.23
CA SER A 152 -39.05 -9.43 2.33
C SER A 152 -39.72 -10.75 1.94
N SER A 153 -39.75 -11.11 0.65
CA SER A 153 -40.34 -12.32 0.08
C SER A 153 -39.34 -13.33 -0.49
N SER A 154 -38.02 -13.00 -0.52
CA SER A 154 -37.04 -13.91 -1.11
C SER A 154 -36.45 -14.87 -0.05
N SER A 155 -36.42 -16.16 -0.38
CA SER A 155 -35.75 -17.20 0.42
C SER A 155 -34.23 -17.12 0.36
N LEU A 156 -33.67 -16.08 -0.29
CA LEU A 156 -32.24 -15.85 -0.47
C LEU A 156 -31.82 -14.56 0.23
N GLN A 157 -30.83 -14.67 1.06
CA GLN A 157 -30.10 -13.53 1.63
C GLN A 157 -28.85 -13.28 0.79
N GLN A 158 -28.27 -12.08 0.87
CA GLN A 158 -27.04 -11.74 0.17
C GLN A 158 -25.95 -11.40 1.19
N LEU A 159 -24.79 -12.07 1.06
CA LEU A 159 -23.57 -11.67 1.75
C LEU A 159 -22.70 -10.90 0.78
N SER A 160 -22.34 -9.68 1.16
CA SER A 160 -21.53 -8.78 0.35
C SER A 160 -20.23 -8.39 1.08
N SER A 161 -19.16 -8.26 0.32
CA SER A 161 -17.85 -7.76 0.77
C SER A 161 -17.43 -6.60 -0.11
N ASP A 162 -17.25 -5.41 0.45
CA ASP A 162 -16.70 -4.22 -0.23
C ASP A 162 -15.32 -3.93 0.32
N THR A 163 -14.30 -4.14 -0.51
CA THR A 163 -12.90 -4.09 -0.11
C THR A 163 -12.18 -2.98 -0.86
N VAL A 164 -11.42 -2.16 -0.10
CA VAL A 164 -10.48 -1.16 -0.61
C VAL A 164 -9.10 -1.51 -0.10
N ILE A 165 -8.11 -1.54 -0.99
CA ILE A 165 -6.69 -1.67 -0.66
C ILE A 165 -5.96 -0.50 -1.30
N GLU A 166 -5.11 0.14 -0.51
CA GLU A 166 -4.20 1.19 -0.96
C GLU A 166 -2.79 0.87 -0.46
N VAL A 167 -1.81 0.98 -1.34
CA VAL A 167 -0.39 0.82 -1.03
C VAL A 167 0.38 2.01 -1.57
N SER A 168 1.24 2.60 -0.75
CA SER A 168 2.19 3.64 -1.15
C SER A 168 3.60 3.16 -0.85
N ILE A 169 4.49 3.20 -1.83
CA ILE A 169 5.86 2.68 -1.70
C ILE A 169 6.88 3.66 -2.29
N GLU A 170 8.00 3.85 -1.60
CA GLU A 170 9.16 4.52 -2.20
C GLU A 170 9.72 3.65 -3.33
N ILE A 171 9.93 4.28 -4.51
CA ILE A 171 10.44 3.55 -5.67
C ILE A 171 11.89 3.15 -5.43
N PRO A 172 12.22 1.84 -5.33
CA PRO A 172 13.58 1.36 -5.18
C PRO A 172 14.47 1.85 -6.33
N PHE A 173 15.76 2.04 -6.06
CA PHE A 173 16.72 2.54 -7.05
C PHE A 173 16.69 1.73 -8.37
N ALA A 174 16.55 0.41 -8.27
CA ALA A 174 16.48 -0.50 -9.43
C ALA A 174 15.30 -0.21 -10.38
N PHE A 175 14.23 0.45 -9.90
CA PHE A 175 13.03 0.76 -10.68
C PHE A 175 12.93 2.22 -11.12
N ARG A 176 13.90 3.07 -10.78
CA ARG A 176 13.84 4.51 -11.09
C ARG A 176 13.87 4.82 -12.58
N ALA A 177 14.32 3.89 -13.41
CA ALA A 177 14.28 4.01 -14.86
C ALA A 177 12.87 3.76 -15.46
N ILE A 178 11.96 3.18 -14.67
CA ILE A 178 10.59 2.90 -15.08
C ILE A 178 9.74 4.12 -14.76
N PRO A 179 8.89 4.61 -15.68
CA PRO A 179 7.95 5.68 -15.39
C PRO A 179 7.05 5.33 -14.20
N VAL A 180 6.82 6.29 -13.30
CA VAL A 180 6.01 6.09 -12.08
C VAL A 180 4.63 5.53 -12.43
N GLN A 181 3.98 6.07 -13.46
CA GLN A 181 2.66 5.64 -13.91
C GLN A 181 2.63 4.17 -14.34
N ALA A 182 3.72 3.67 -14.94
CA ALA A 182 3.81 2.26 -15.33
C ALA A 182 3.93 1.35 -14.08
N ILE A 183 4.65 1.78 -13.06
CA ILE A 183 4.74 1.07 -11.76
C ILE A 183 3.37 1.08 -11.07
N GLU A 184 2.70 2.23 -11.02
CA GLU A 184 1.37 2.39 -10.41
C GLU A 184 0.32 1.53 -11.11
N SER A 185 0.28 1.57 -12.44
CA SER A 185 -0.63 0.73 -13.23
C SER A 185 -0.39 -0.76 -12.98
N SER A 186 0.87 -1.19 -13.00
CA SER A 186 1.22 -2.60 -12.74
C SER A 186 0.84 -3.02 -11.31
N GLY A 187 1.11 -2.17 -10.31
CA GLY A 187 0.74 -2.43 -8.92
C GLY A 187 -0.76 -2.51 -8.72
N THR A 188 -1.52 -1.59 -9.31
CA THR A 188 -2.99 -1.59 -9.26
C THR A 188 -3.55 -2.87 -9.89
N GLN A 189 -3.07 -3.27 -11.07
CA GLN A 189 -3.49 -4.52 -11.72
C GLN A 189 -3.23 -5.76 -10.84
N VAL A 190 -2.08 -5.81 -10.16
CA VAL A 190 -1.78 -6.91 -9.23
C VAL A 190 -2.78 -6.93 -8.07
N LEU A 191 -3.07 -5.78 -7.44
CA LEU A 191 -4.05 -5.69 -6.35
C LEU A 191 -5.46 -6.08 -6.82
N GLU A 192 -5.88 -5.64 -8.01
CA GLU A 192 -7.17 -6.02 -8.61
C GLU A 192 -7.27 -7.53 -8.83
N GLN A 193 -6.20 -8.17 -9.34
CA GLN A 193 -6.16 -9.63 -9.53
C GLN A 193 -6.20 -10.38 -8.19
N ILE A 194 -5.50 -9.87 -7.18
CA ILE A 194 -5.55 -10.42 -5.82
C ILE A 194 -7.00 -10.38 -5.30
N LEU A 195 -7.67 -9.21 -5.35
CA LEU A 195 -9.05 -9.07 -4.90
C LEU A 195 -10.01 -9.97 -5.69
N LYS A 196 -9.82 -10.08 -7.02
CA LYS A 196 -10.64 -10.93 -7.88
C LYS A 196 -10.58 -12.40 -7.50
N ILE A 197 -9.44 -12.88 -7.01
CA ILE A 197 -9.25 -14.28 -6.65
C ILE A 197 -9.63 -14.53 -5.19
N MET A 198 -9.23 -13.64 -4.29
CA MET A 198 -9.37 -13.85 -2.85
C MET A 198 -10.77 -13.59 -2.34
N LEU A 199 -11.50 -12.56 -2.82
CA LEU A 199 -12.81 -12.24 -2.28
C LEU A 199 -13.86 -13.34 -2.44
N PRO A 200 -14.01 -14.01 -3.59
CA PRO A 200 -14.93 -15.15 -3.72
C PRO A 200 -14.58 -16.30 -2.78
N ARG A 201 -13.27 -16.60 -2.62
CA ARG A 201 -12.79 -17.64 -1.70
C ARG A 201 -13.07 -17.29 -0.26
N PHE A 202 -12.79 -16.05 0.11
CA PHE A 202 -13.08 -15.52 1.44
C PHE A 202 -14.56 -15.63 1.79
N LEU A 203 -15.47 -15.17 0.91
CA LEU A 203 -16.91 -15.29 1.12
C LEU A 203 -17.35 -16.74 1.23
N ALA A 204 -16.79 -17.66 0.44
CA ALA A 204 -17.06 -19.08 0.54
C ALA A 204 -16.62 -19.65 1.90
N GLN A 205 -15.45 -19.24 2.42
CA GLN A 205 -14.96 -19.65 3.74
C GLN A 205 -15.84 -19.09 4.88
N VAL A 206 -16.33 -17.85 4.76
CA VAL A 206 -17.26 -17.26 5.73
C VAL A 206 -18.58 -18.04 5.78
N ILE A 207 -19.10 -18.47 4.63
CA ILE A 207 -20.38 -19.16 4.54
C ILE A 207 -20.26 -20.65 4.91
N TYR A 208 -19.10 -21.26 4.74
CA TYR A 208 -18.94 -22.70 4.97
C TYR A 208 -19.40 -23.15 6.36
N PRO A 209 -18.98 -22.55 7.49
CA PRO A 209 -19.45 -22.91 8.81
C PRO A 209 -20.96 -22.65 9.01
N PHE A 210 -21.50 -21.62 8.33
CA PHE A 210 -22.93 -21.33 8.37
C PHE A 210 -23.82 -22.46 7.79
N LYS A 211 -23.29 -23.15 6.75
CA LYS A 211 -23.98 -24.26 6.09
C LYS A 211 -23.90 -25.59 6.83
N LEU A 212 -22.99 -25.73 7.80
CA LEU A 212 -22.85 -26.95 8.58
C LEU A 212 -24.01 -27.12 9.57
N PRO A 213 -24.45 -28.37 9.81
CA PRO A 213 -25.38 -28.68 10.90
C PRO A 213 -24.84 -28.23 12.25
N SER A 214 -25.71 -27.88 13.18
CA SER A 214 -25.32 -27.36 14.51
C SER A 214 -24.38 -28.28 15.30
N GLU A 215 -24.52 -29.59 15.09
CA GLU A 215 -23.70 -30.63 15.78
C GLU A 215 -22.25 -30.73 15.31
N GLU A 216 -21.93 -30.22 14.12
CA GLU A 216 -20.57 -30.25 13.55
C GLU A 216 -19.77 -28.96 13.80
N ARG A 217 -20.40 -27.91 14.32
CA ARG A 217 -19.78 -26.58 14.52
C ARG A 217 -18.99 -26.47 15.83
N GLU A 218 -19.22 -27.38 16.79
CA GLU A 218 -18.57 -27.35 18.12
C GLU A 218 -17.36 -28.29 18.23
N LYS A 219 -16.94 -28.93 17.15
CA LYS A 219 -15.72 -29.77 17.07
C LYS A 219 -14.58 -29.06 16.36
#